data_36155291ef116359c5bf418c1bf9da8f
#
_entry.id   36155291ef116359c5bf418c1bf9da8f
#
_cell.length_a   1.000
_cell.length_b   1.000
_cell.length_c   1.000
_cell.angle_alpha   90.00
_cell.angle_beta   90.00
_cell.angle_gamma   90.00
#
_symmetry.space_group_name_H-M   'P 1'
#
loop_
_entity.id
_entity.type
_entity.pdbx_description
1 polymer ?
#
loop_
_entity_poly.entity_id
_entity_poly.type
_entity_poly.pdbx_seq_one_letter_code
_entity_poly.pdbx_strand_id
1 'polypeptide(L)'
;MPEHKLRIGITQGDTNGIGWEVILKALADPRMTELFTPVVYGSPKAAAYYRNTIAEIEPISFNPVASAAEARRGKVNLAACGEGAEIVPGKASADAGRAAVEALSAAIRDLKEGHLDAVVTAPFDKETVQADDFRYTGHTEYLAAELGGEAMMIMCSDVLRVGLVTKHIPVSEITRSITKERIVKDLHTLRRSLIEDFGIVEPRIAVMALNPHAGDGGLLGREEQEIIKPAIVEAFGKGVLAFGPFAADGLFAGGGYAKYDGILAMYHDQGLAPFKTLSPDGVNFTAGLSAVRTSPDHGTAFDIAGKDKADPQSMRNAIYTAIDIVEHRRAWAEWTRNPLQHAERERGGRDVSVRDLPQTEKED
;
A
#
# COMPACT_ATOMS: atom_id res chain seq x y z
N MET A 1 -5.76 24.15 16.02
CA MET A 1 -5.39 24.56 14.66
C MET A 1 -6.52 24.12 13.74
N PRO A 2 -6.87 24.80 12.64
CA PRO A 2 -7.81 24.25 11.69
C PRO A 2 -7.19 22.94 11.17
N GLU A 3 -7.90 21.85 11.41
CA GLU A 3 -7.48 20.51 11.02
C GLU A 3 -7.15 20.49 9.53
N HIS A 4 -5.89 20.18 9.20
CA HIS A 4 -5.43 20.16 7.80
C HIS A 4 -6.04 18.91 7.17
N LYS A 5 -7.18 19.11 6.49
CA LYS A 5 -7.87 18.03 5.81
C LYS A 5 -6.99 17.47 4.71
N LEU A 6 -6.74 16.15 4.74
CA LEU A 6 -5.88 15.47 3.79
C LEU A 6 -6.37 15.67 2.35
N ARG A 7 -5.45 15.87 1.41
CA ARG A 7 -5.70 15.90 -0.03
C ARG A 7 -5.24 14.58 -0.63
N ILE A 8 -6.19 13.81 -1.14
CA ILE A 8 -5.90 12.50 -1.75
C ILE A 8 -6.12 12.60 -3.25
N GLY A 9 -5.05 12.36 -4.01
CA GLY A 9 -5.11 12.24 -5.46
C GLY A 9 -5.69 10.89 -5.86
N ILE A 10 -6.58 10.84 -6.85
CA ILE A 10 -7.16 9.62 -7.37
C ILE A 10 -6.98 9.62 -8.89
N THR A 11 -6.20 8.68 -9.45
CA THR A 11 -5.99 8.62 -10.90
C THR A 11 -7.05 7.76 -11.58
N GLN A 12 -7.49 8.18 -12.78
CA GLN A 12 -8.58 7.52 -13.51
C GLN A 12 -8.28 6.07 -13.95
N GLY A 13 -6.98 5.70 -14.09
CA GLY A 13 -6.60 4.44 -14.70
C GLY A 13 -6.94 4.38 -16.19
N ASP A 14 -7.18 3.16 -16.70
CA ASP A 14 -7.60 2.97 -18.09
C ASP A 14 -9.03 3.48 -18.30
N THR A 15 -9.23 4.43 -19.23
CA THR A 15 -10.53 5.05 -19.50
C THR A 15 -11.57 4.08 -20.06
N ASN A 16 -11.17 2.94 -20.58
CA ASN A 16 -12.03 1.90 -21.13
C ASN A 16 -12.31 0.74 -20.15
N GLY A 17 -11.66 0.77 -18.97
CA GLY A 17 -11.88 -0.16 -17.87
C GLY A 17 -12.92 0.33 -16.86
N ILE A 18 -12.96 -0.30 -15.68
CA ILE A 18 -13.91 0.04 -14.61
C ILE A 18 -13.46 1.23 -13.74
N GLY A 19 -12.27 1.82 -14.00
CA GLY A 19 -11.67 2.85 -13.13
C GLY A 19 -12.63 3.99 -12.79
N TRP A 20 -13.24 4.62 -13.80
CA TRP A 20 -14.21 5.69 -13.56
C TRP A 20 -15.47 5.24 -12.84
N GLU A 21 -15.98 4.04 -13.14
CA GLU A 21 -17.16 3.50 -12.48
C GLU A 21 -16.94 3.35 -10.97
N VAL A 22 -15.82 2.73 -10.57
CA VAL A 22 -15.51 2.53 -9.13
C VAL A 22 -15.16 3.85 -8.43
N ILE A 23 -14.52 4.82 -9.12
CA ILE A 23 -14.24 6.16 -8.57
C ILE A 23 -15.56 6.90 -8.30
N LEU A 24 -16.45 6.95 -9.28
CA LEU A 24 -17.74 7.64 -9.13
C LEU A 24 -18.58 7.02 -8.03
N LYS A 25 -18.71 5.70 -7.99
CA LYS A 25 -19.43 4.98 -6.94
C LYS A 25 -18.78 5.15 -5.55
N ALA A 26 -17.46 5.20 -5.47
CA ALA A 26 -16.76 5.41 -4.19
C ALA A 26 -16.97 6.82 -3.65
N LEU A 27 -17.02 7.84 -4.52
CA LEU A 27 -17.16 9.25 -4.14
C LEU A 27 -18.62 9.74 -4.13
N ALA A 28 -19.60 8.89 -4.46
CA ALA A 28 -21.02 9.25 -4.51
C ALA A 28 -21.58 9.65 -3.13
N ASP A 29 -21.04 9.07 -2.05
CA ASP A 29 -21.43 9.45 -0.70
C ASP A 29 -20.85 10.83 -0.35
N PRO A 30 -21.68 11.86 -0.07
CA PRO A 30 -21.21 13.20 0.27
C PRO A 30 -20.26 13.24 1.48
N ARG A 31 -20.41 12.28 2.43
CA ARG A 31 -19.54 12.15 3.61
C ARG A 31 -18.08 11.91 3.25
N MET A 32 -17.78 11.39 2.05
CA MET A 32 -16.40 11.24 1.59
C MET A 32 -15.67 12.59 1.55
N THR A 33 -16.35 13.66 1.13
CA THR A 33 -15.76 15.01 1.14
C THR A 33 -15.65 15.62 2.53
N GLU A 34 -16.26 15.03 3.55
CA GLU A 34 -16.07 15.39 4.96
C GLU A 34 -14.79 14.79 5.53
N LEU A 35 -14.41 13.58 5.10
CA LEU A 35 -13.22 12.88 5.56
C LEU A 35 -11.93 13.48 4.96
N PHE A 36 -11.92 13.74 3.66
CA PHE A 36 -10.74 14.22 2.95
C PHE A 36 -11.13 15.16 1.80
N THR A 37 -10.16 15.72 1.11
CA THR A 37 -10.35 16.54 -0.10
C THR A 37 -9.93 15.70 -1.31
N PRO A 38 -10.88 15.10 -2.06
CA PRO A 38 -10.56 14.32 -3.25
C PRO A 38 -10.12 15.21 -4.42
N VAL A 39 -9.05 14.78 -5.11
CA VAL A 39 -8.58 15.37 -6.35
C VAL A 39 -8.47 14.26 -7.39
N VAL A 40 -9.45 14.17 -8.29
CA VAL A 40 -9.45 13.18 -9.36
C VAL A 40 -8.63 13.69 -10.53
N TYR A 41 -7.68 12.89 -11.02
CA TYR A 41 -6.88 13.17 -12.20
C TYR A 41 -7.42 12.35 -13.37
N GLY A 42 -7.94 13.02 -14.39
CA GLY A 42 -8.48 12.30 -15.52
C GLY A 42 -9.28 13.16 -16.50
N SER A 43 -9.83 12.50 -17.51
CA SER A 43 -10.58 13.14 -18.61
C SER A 43 -11.98 13.56 -18.15
N PRO A 44 -12.34 14.86 -18.25
CA PRO A 44 -13.70 15.32 -18.02
C PRO A 44 -14.74 14.64 -18.91
N LYS A 45 -14.35 14.31 -20.15
CA LYS A 45 -15.20 13.59 -21.10
C LYS A 45 -15.49 12.16 -20.60
N ALA A 46 -14.47 11.45 -20.08
CA ALA A 46 -14.66 10.12 -19.52
C ALA A 46 -15.51 10.17 -18.24
N ALA A 47 -15.26 11.14 -17.36
CA ALA A 47 -16.08 11.35 -16.17
C ALA A 47 -17.57 11.57 -16.52
N ALA A 48 -17.85 12.40 -17.51
CA ALA A 48 -19.21 12.67 -17.98
C ALA A 48 -19.86 11.42 -18.61
N TYR A 49 -19.10 10.66 -19.40
CA TYR A 49 -19.58 9.42 -20.00
C TYR A 49 -20.01 8.41 -18.93
N TYR A 50 -19.12 8.05 -18.01
CA TYR A 50 -19.40 7.04 -16.99
C TYR A 50 -20.47 7.50 -15.98
N ARG A 51 -20.54 8.79 -15.65
CA ARG A 51 -21.62 9.32 -14.81
C ARG A 51 -23.00 9.04 -15.39
N ASN A 52 -23.14 9.03 -16.72
CA ASN A 52 -24.40 8.75 -17.40
C ASN A 52 -24.70 7.25 -17.53
N THR A 53 -23.74 6.37 -17.25
CA THR A 53 -23.90 4.91 -17.32
C THR A 53 -24.24 4.27 -15.99
N ILE A 54 -24.10 5.01 -14.88
CA ILE A 54 -24.38 4.53 -13.53
C ILE A 54 -25.78 5.00 -13.12
N ALA A 55 -26.65 4.04 -12.77
CA ALA A 55 -28.07 4.33 -12.55
C ALA A 55 -28.40 4.77 -11.11
N GLU A 56 -27.66 4.28 -10.11
CA GLU A 56 -28.08 4.34 -8.69
C GLU A 56 -27.24 5.30 -7.82
N ILE A 57 -26.53 6.26 -8.41
CA ILE A 57 -25.80 7.26 -7.64
C ILE A 57 -26.28 8.68 -7.94
N GLU A 58 -26.27 9.54 -6.91
CA GLU A 58 -26.45 10.97 -7.15
C GLU A 58 -25.30 11.51 -8.02
N PRO A 59 -25.61 12.33 -9.05
CA PRO A 59 -24.58 12.87 -9.94
C PRO A 59 -23.55 13.70 -9.19
N ILE A 60 -22.29 13.31 -9.25
CA ILE A 60 -21.18 14.06 -8.67
C ILE A 60 -20.96 15.34 -9.47
N SER A 61 -20.95 16.48 -8.77
CA SER A 61 -20.53 17.76 -9.33
C SER A 61 -19.05 17.96 -9.12
N PHE A 62 -18.28 17.92 -10.20
CA PHE A 62 -16.84 18.18 -10.15
C PHE A 62 -16.53 19.67 -10.12
N ASN A 63 -15.59 20.05 -9.25
CA ASN A 63 -14.96 21.36 -9.25
C ASN A 63 -13.68 21.31 -10.10
N PRO A 64 -13.64 21.96 -11.27
CA PRO A 64 -12.44 21.95 -12.12
C PRO A 64 -11.30 22.70 -11.46
N VAL A 65 -10.09 22.12 -11.51
CA VAL A 65 -8.85 22.70 -10.99
C VAL A 65 -7.69 22.45 -11.94
N ALA A 66 -6.69 23.30 -11.94
CA ALA A 66 -5.48 23.05 -12.74
C ALA A 66 -4.53 22.06 -12.04
N SER A 67 -4.49 22.05 -10.70
CA SER A 67 -3.68 21.14 -9.90
C SER A 67 -4.30 20.97 -8.51
N ALA A 68 -3.74 20.04 -7.70
CA ALA A 68 -4.17 19.86 -6.32
C ALA A 68 -3.94 21.10 -5.43
N ALA A 69 -3.06 22.02 -5.82
CA ALA A 69 -2.85 23.27 -5.09
C ALA A 69 -4.15 24.12 -5.01
N GLU A 70 -4.99 24.06 -6.06
CA GLU A 70 -6.25 24.80 -6.15
C GLU A 70 -7.46 24.03 -5.60
N ALA A 71 -7.25 22.84 -5.06
CA ALA A 71 -8.34 21.98 -4.60
C ALA A 71 -9.17 22.63 -3.48
N ARG A 72 -10.49 22.59 -3.64
CA ARG A 72 -11.45 23.15 -2.69
C ARG A 72 -11.97 22.06 -1.75
N ARG A 73 -11.95 22.36 -0.46
CA ARG A 73 -12.52 21.50 0.59
C ARG A 73 -14.04 21.33 0.39
N GLY A 74 -14.55 20.14 0.74
CA GLY A 74 -15.97 19.83 0.61
C GLY A 74 -16.47 19.70 -0.84
N LYS A 75 -15.53 19.60 -1.80
CA LYS A 75 -15.82 19.37 -3.22
C LYS A 75 -15.00 18.20 -3.74
N VAL A 76 -15.56 17.49 -4.70
CA VAL A 76 -14.80 16.56 -5.54
C VAL A 76 -14.11 17.39 -6.62
N ASN A 77 -12.78 17.51 -6.55
CA ASN A 77 -12.01 18.30 -7.51
C ASN A 77 -11.60 17.41 -8.68
N LEU A 78 -11.53 17.99 -9.89
CA LEU A 78 -11.10 17.31 -11.10
C LEU A 78 -9.97 18.10 -11.77
N ALA A 79 -8.78 17.55 -11.76
CA ALA A 79 -7.63 18.01 -12.53
C ALA A 79 -7.69 17.36 -13.92
N ALA A 80 -8.02 18.15 -14.95
CA ALA A 80 -8.20 17.65 -16.29
C ALA A 80 -6.87 17.19 -16.91
N CYS A 81 -6.80 15.94 -17.36
CA CYS A 81 -5.67 15.33 -18.05
C CYS A 81 -6.13 14.09 -18.82
N GLY A 82 -5.26 13.57 -19.70
CA GLY A 82 -5.59 12.39 -20.50
C GLY A 82 -6.75 12.63 -21.47
N GLU A 83 -6.84 13.85 -22.04
CA GLU A 83 -7.85 14.19 -23.04
C GLU A 83 -7.50 13.60 -24.41
N GLY A 84 -8.53 13.38 -25.24
CA GLY A 84 -8.35 12.90 -26.60
C GLY A 84 -8.53 11.41 -26.80
N ALA A 85 -8.50 10.60 -25.72
CA ALA A 85 -8.80 9.17 -25.85
C ALA A 85 -10.27 8.94 -26.25
N GLU A 86 -10.49 8.03 -27.21
CA GLU A 86 -11.83 7.53 -27.52
C GLU A 86 -12.29 6.60 -26.38
N ILE A 87 -13.51 6.81 -25.90
CA ILE A 87 -14.07 6.01 -24.81
C ILE A 87 -14.85 4.85 -25.40
N VAL A 88 -14.28 3.65 -25.33
CA VAL A 88 -14.89 2.40 -25.80
C VAL A 88 -14.79 1.37 -24.67
N PRO A 89 -15.74 1.36 -23.72
CA PRO A 89 -15.68 0.47 -22.56
C PRO A 89 -15.50 -0.99 -22.97
N GLY A 90 -14.61 -1.68 -22.27
CA GLY A 90 -14.29 -3.09 -22.52
C GLY A 90 -13.24 -3.32 -23.61
N LYS A 91 -12.69 -2.27 -24.22
CA LYS A 91 -11.69 -2.40 -25.27
C LYS A 91 -10.37 -1.75 -24.90
N ALA A 92 -9.34 -2.57 -24.75
CA ALA A 92 -7.97 -2.09 -24.55
C ALA A 92 -7.51 -1.22 -25.74
N SER A 93 -6.90 -0.06 -25.48
CA SER A 93 -6.37 0.82 -26.52
C SER A 93 -5.14 1.61 -26.02
N ALA A 94 -4.22 1.89 -26.94
CA ALA A 94 -3.03 2.69 -26.63
C ALA A 94 -3.38 4.12 -26.19
N ASP A 95 -4.48 4.70 -26.71
CA ASP A 95 -4.94 6.04 -26.32
C ASP A 95 -5.41 6.06 -24.86
N ALA A 96 -6.17 5.03 -24.43
CA ALA A 96 -6.59 4.87 -23.05
C ALA A 96 -5.38 4.64 -22.11
N GLY A 97 -4.39 3.86 -22.56
CA GLY A 97 -3.14 3.66 -21.86
C GLY A 97 -2.36 4.97 -21.68
N ARG A 98 -2.21 5.79 -22.73
CA ARG A 98 -1.56 7.11 -22.63
C ARG A 98 -2.30 8.03 -21.67
N ALA A 99 -3.63 8.09 -21.75
CA ALA A 99 -4.45 8.89 -20.84
C ALA A 99 -4.28 8.46 -19.36
N ALA A 100 -4.11 7.17 -19.10
CA ALA A 100 -3.83 6.65 -17.76
C ALA A 100 -2.45 7.07 -17.25
N VAL A 101 -1.41 7.04 -18.11
CA VAL A 101 -0.06 7.49 -17.78
C VAL A 101 -0.02 9.00 -17.52
N GLU A 102 -0.69 9.81 -18.34
CA GLU A 102 -0.79 11.25 -18.13
C GLU A 102 -1.43 11.60 -16.78
N ALA A 103 -2.53 10.92 -16.43
CA ALA A 103 -3.20 11.09 -15.15
C ALA A 103 -2.30 10.71 -13.96
N LEU A 104 -1.59 9.58 -14.07
CA LEU A 104 -0.64 9.13 -13.07
C LEU A 104 0.51 10.14 -12.90
N SER A 105 1.11 10.59 -14.00
CA SER A 105 2.24 11.53 -13.99
C SER A 105 1.84 12.88 -13.41
N ALA A 106 0.64 13.37 -13.70
CA ALA A 106 0.11 14.61 -13.12
C ALA A 106 -0.08 14.49 -11.60
N ALA A 107 -0.67 13.39 -11.14
CA ALA A 107 -0.86 13.14 -9.70
C ALA A 107 0.47 13.01 -8.95
N ILE A 108 1.46 12.32 -9.55
CA ILE A 108 2.78 12.16 -8.93
C ILE A 108 3.56 13.47 -8.88
N ARG A 109 3.41 14.35 -9.87
CA ARG A 109 3.98 15.70 -9.82
C ARG A 109 3.43 16.48 -8.64
N ASP A 110 2.10 16.56 -8.49
CA ASP A 110 1.46 17.27 -7.37
C ASP A 110 1.82 16.64 -6.01
N LEU A 111 2.01 15.31 -5.95
CA LEU A 111 2.47 14.61 -4.76
C LEU A 111 3.91 15.01 -4.39
N LYS A 112 4.83 15.07 -5.36
CA LYS A 112 6.22 15.50 -5.16
C LYS A 112 6.35 16.96 -4.74
N GLU A 113 5.44 17.80 -5.22
CA GLU A 113 5.36 19.23 -4.86
C GLU A 113 4.67 19.46 -3.50
N GLY A 114 4.19 18.40 -2.84
CA GLY A 114 3.53 18.49 -1.53
C GLY A 114 2.10 19.02 -1.58
N HIS A 115 1.49 19.06 -2.76
CA HIS A 115 0.10 19.46 -2.93
C HIS A 115 -0.89 18.34 -2.61
N LEU A 116 -0.42 17.08 -2.60
CA LEU A 116 -1.16 15.89 -2.18
C LEU A 116 -0.46 15.23 -0.99
N ASP A 117 -1.25 14.58 -0.14
CA ASP A 117 -0.77 13.78 0.99
C ASP A 117 -0.59 12.30 0.60
N ALA A 118 -1.40 11.80 -0.33
CA ALA A 118 -1.32 10.44 -0.86
C ALA A 118 -1.95 10.35 -2.26
N VAL A 119 -1.68 9.24 -2.95
CA VAL A 119 -2.31 8.90 -4.24
C VAL A 119 -2.94 7.52 -4.19
N VAL A 120 -4.18 7.43 -4.66
CA VAL A 120 -4.90 6.18 -4.94
C VAL A 120 -4.97 5.99 -6.44
N THR A 121 -4.49 4.86 -6.95
CA THR A 121 -4.45 4.63 -8.40
C THR A 121 -5.50 3.63 -8.82
N ALA A 122 -6.41 4.02 -9.73
CA ALA A 122 -7.24 3.06 -10.43
C ALA A 122 -6.40 2.21 -11.40
N PRO A 123 -6.85 1.00 -11.75
CA PRO A 123 -6.09 0.07 -12.56
C PRO A 123 -5.92 0.56 -14.01
N PHE A 124 -4.77 0.25 -14.59
CA PHE A 124 -4.54 0.38 -16.02
C PHE A 124 -4.09 -0.97 -16.62
N ASP A 125 -4.23 -1.11 -17.91
CA ASP A 125 -3.74 -2.28 -18.63
C ASP A 125 -2.24 -2.15 -18.91
N LYS A 126 -1.46 -3.20 -18.56
CA LYS A 126 0.01 -3.17 -18.62
C LYS A 126 0.56 -3.20 -20.04
N GLU A 127 -0.20 -3.70 -21.00
CA GLU A 127 0.23 -3.75 -22.41
C GLU A 127 -0.03 -2.39 -23.09
N THR A 128 -1.17 -1.76 -22.80
CA THR A 128 -1.58 -0.51 -23.43
C THR A 128 -0.79 0.71 -22.94
N VAL A 129 -0.20 0.66 -21.73
CA VAL A 129 0.61 1.77 -21.21
C VAL A 129 2.06 1.75 -21.70
N GLN A 130 2.50 0.68 -22.37
CA GLN A 130 3.86 0.63 -22.92
C GLN A 130 4.04 1.65 -24.06
N ALA A 131 4.95 2.59 -23.87
CA ALA A 131 5.29 3.62 -24.84
C ALA A 131 6.78 3.96 -24.70
N ASP A 132 7.33 4.75 -25.62
CA ASP A 132 8.74 5.13 -25.59
C ASP A 132 9.14 5.91 -24.33
N ASP A 133 8.20 6.64 -23.76
CA ASP A 133 8.31 7.45 -22.54
C ASP A 133 7.82 6.73 -21.28
N PHE A 134 7.18 5.55 -21.40
CA PHE A 134 6.74 4.75 -20.25
C PHE A 134 7.10 3.27 -20.45
N ARG A 135 8.29 2.88 -19.95
CA ARG A 135 8.85 1.52 -20.08
C ARG A 135 8.79 0.72 -18.78
N TYR A 136 7.93 1.11 -17.85
CA TYR A 136 7.78 0.43 -16.58
C TYR A 136 6.78 -0.73 -16.69
N THR A 137 7.01 -1.80 -15.94
CA THR A 137 6.12 -2.99 -15.94
C THR A 137 4.82 -2.76 -15.20
N GLY A 138 4.70 -1.63 -14.49
CA GLY A 138 3.49 -1.25 -13.76
C GLY A 138 3.69 -0.05 -12.85
N HIS A 139 2.66 0.26 -12.06
CA HIS A 139 2.67 1.39 -11.12
C HIS A 139 3.84 1.32 -10.14
N THR A 140 4.14 0.14 -9.59
CA THR A 140 5.14 -0.02 -8.52
C THR A 140 6.54 0.38 -8.95
N GLU A 141 6.95 -0.04 -10.15
CA GLU A 141 8.27 0.26 -10.71
C GLU A 141 8.39 1.74 -11.08
N TYR A 142 7.34 2.30 -11.70
CA TYR A 142 7.27 3.72 -11.99
C TYR A 142 7.38 4.57 -10.72
N LEU A 143 6.59 4.24 -9.70
CA LEU A 143 6.59 4.98 -8.43
C LEU A 143 7.91 4.85 -7.68
N ALA A 144 8.57 3.69 -7.71
CA ALA A 144 9.90 3.53 -7.11
C ALA A 144 10.94 4.42 -7.81
N ALA A 145 10.86 4.57 -9.13
CA ALA A 145 11.73 5.46 -9.88
C ALA A 145 11.47 6.95 -9.59
N GLU A 146 10.20 7.35 -9.49
CA GLU A 146 9.81 8.75 -9.29
C GLU A 146 9.93 9.25 -7.84
N LEU A 147 9.60 8.39 -6.86
CA LEU A 147 9.50 8.76 -5.44
C LEU A 147 10.72 8.29 -4.64
N GLY A 148 11.54 7.43 -5.23
CA GLY A 148 12.66 6.80 -4.53
C GLY A 148 12.21 5.77 -3.49
N GLY A 149 13.17 4.95 -3.02
CA GLY A 149 12.91 3.93 -2.02
C GLY A 149 12.81 2.53 -2.61
N GLU A 150 12.66 1.56 -1.73
CA GLU A 150 12.58 0.14 -2.08
C GLU A 150 11.14 -0.34 -1.95
N ALA A 151 10.44 -0.35 -3.09
CA ALA A 151 9.04 -0.69 -3.14
C ALA A 151 8.78 -2.16 -2.75
N MET A 152 8.04 -2.35 -1.68
CA MET A 152 7.47 -3.64 -1.26
C MET A 152 5.96 -3.62 -1.47
N MET A 153 5.44 -4.64 -2.15
CA MET A 153 3.99 -4.83 -2.26
C MET A 153 3.47 -5.48 -0.98
N ILE A 154 2.53 -4.83 -0.33
CA ILE A 154 1.78 -5.37 0.80
C ILE A 154 0.31 -5.38 0.42
N MET A 155 -0.27 -6.57 0.38
CA MET A 155 -1.71 -6.73 0.30
C MET A 155 -2.28 -6.58 1.70
N CYS A 156 -3.22 -5.68 1.89
CA CYS A 156 -3.78 -5.40 3.22
C CYS A 156 -5.30 -5.33 3.23
N SER A 157 -5.86 -5.72 4.36
CA SER A 157 -7.27 -5.64 4.71
C SER A 157 -7.38 -5.53 6.24
N ASP A 158 -8.58 -5.45 6.76
CA ASP A 158 -8.84 -5.51 8.20
C ASP A 158 -8.43 -6.86 8.80
N VAL A 159 -8.43 -7.93 7.98
CA VAL A 159 -8.17 -9.31 8.42
C VAL A 159 -6.68 -9.65 8.46
N LEU A 160 -5.92 -9.25 7.44
CA LEU A 160 -4.50 -9.62 7.33
C LEU A 160 -3.69 -8.68 6.43
N ARG A 161 -2.36 -8.72 6.58
CA ARG A 161 -1.38 -8.00 5.76
C ARG A 161 -0.33 -8.97 5.25
N VAL A 162 -0.17 -9.04 3.94
CA VAL A 162 0.71 -10.01 3.29
C VAL A 162 1.74 -9.30 2.42
N GLY A 163 3.01 -9.40 2.81
CA GLY A 163 4.15 -8.99 1.99
C GLY A 163 4.69 -10.16 1.16
N LEU A 164 5.30 -9.87 0.03
CA LEU A 164 5.82 -10.86 -0.91
C LEU A 164 7.32 -10.72 -1.13
N VAL A 165 8.08 -11.81 -0.96
CA VAL A 165 9.51 -11.86 -1.29
C VAL A 165 9.68 -11.82 -2.82
N THR A 166 8.97 -12.66 -3.55
CA THR A 166 8.95 -12.63 -5.02
C THR A 166 7.56 -12.28 -5.52
N LYS A 167 7.49 -11.45 -6.57
CA LYS A 167 6.24 -10.93 -7.12
C LYS A 167 5.94 -11.59 -8.48
N HIS A 168 6.09 -10.85 -9.55
CA HIS A 168 5.74 -11.25 -10.92
C HIS A 168 6.96 -11.89 -11.63
N ILE A 169 7.35 -13.08 -11.20
CA ILE A 169 8.39 -13.90 -11.84
C ILE A 169 7.85 -15.29 -12.15
N PRO A 170 8.39 -15.97 -13.16
CA PRO A 170 8.02 -17.35 -13.44
C PRO A 170 8.27 -18.26 -12.23
N VAL A 171 7.41 -19.28 -12.04
CA VAL A 171 7.54 -20.24 -10.93
C VAL A 171 8.92 -20.92 -10.93
N SER A 172 9.48 -21.18 -12.11
CA SER A 172 10.82 -21.78 -12.27
C SER A 172 11.97 -20.91 -11.72
N GLU A 173 11.73 -19.62 -11.50
CA GLU A 173 12.73 -18.68 -10.99
C GLU A 173 12.61 -18.42 -9.48
N ILE A 174 11.52 -18.86 -8.85
CA ILE A 174 11.24 -18.54 -7.45
C ILE A 174 12.38 -18.99 -6.54
N THR A 175 12.76 -20.26 -6.61
CA THR A 175 13.80 -20.85 -5.74
C THR A 175 15.12 -20.11 -5.84
N ARG A 176 15.53 -19.68 -7.06
CA ARG A 176 16.75 -18.95 -7.29
C ARG A 176 16.70 -17.51 -6.79
N SER A 177 15.50 -16.94 -6.72
CA SER A 177 15.26 -15.56 -6.31
C SER A 177 15.13 -15.39 -4.81
N ILE A 178 14.96 -16.49 -4.05
CA ILE A 178 14.86 -16.49 -2.60
C ILE A 178 16.26 -16.63 -2.01
N THR A 179 16.74 -15.58 -1.38
CA THR A 179 18.02 -15.58 -0.66
C THR A 179 17.82 -15.10 0.78
N LYS A 180 18.76 -15.46 1.65
CA LYS A 180 18.73 -15.05 3.05
C LYS A 180 18.71 -13.52 3.17
N GLU A 181 19.56 -12.85 2.43
CA GLU A 181 19.71 -11.39 2.43
C GLU A 181 18.40 -10.71 2.03
N ARG A 182 17.73 -11.23 1.00
CA ARG A 182 16.44 -10.71 0.54
C ARG A 182 15.36 -10.87 1.59
N ILE A 183 15.23 -12.05 2.19
CA ILE A 183 14.24 -12.30 3.25
C ILE A 183 14.49 -11.38 4.44
N VAL A 184 15.74 -11.23 4.90
CA VAL A 184 16.09 -10.33 6.01
C VAL A 184 15.70 -8.88 5.67
N LYS A 185 16.04 -8.40 4.48
CA LYS A 185 15.67 -7.07 4.00
C LYS A 185 14.16 -6.88 3.96
N ASP A 186 13.42 -7.84 3.38
CA ASP A 186 11.98 -7.78 3.24
C ASP A 186 11.29 -7.82 4.63
N LEU A 187 11.80 -8.59 5.59
CA LEU A 187 11.34 -8.61 6.97
C LEU A 187 11.52 -7.25 7.66
N HIS A 188 12.65 -6.58 7.46
CA HIS A 188 12.86 -5.23 8.00
C HIS A 188 11.93 -4.21 7.36
N THR A 189 11.71 -4.29 6.04
CA THR A 189 10.79 -3.40 5.33
C THR A 189 9.35 -3.61 5.79
N LEU A 190 8.91 -4.88 5.90
CA LEU A 190 7.58 -5.21 6.39
C LEU A 190 7.38 -4.74 7.84
N ARG A 191 8.35 -5.03 8.74
CA ARG A 191 8.29 -4.55 10.14
C ARG A 191 8.17 -3.03 10.20
N ARG A 192 9.01 -2.31 9.46
CA ARG A 192 8.96 -0.84 9.44
C ARG A 192 7.59 -0.34 8.99
N SER A 193 7.04 -0.92 7.92
CA SER A 193 5.73 -0.58 7.42
C SER A 193 4.63 -0.88 8.45
N LEU A 194 4.66 -2.04 9.11
CA LEU A 194 3.69 -2.38 10.16
C LEU A 194 3.70 -1.36 11.31
N ILE A 195 4.87 -0.80 11.63
CA ILE A 195 4.99 0.22 12.67
C ILE A 195 4.56 1.60 12.16
N GLU A 196 5.16 2.07 11.07
CA GLU A 196 5.03 3.44 10.60
C GLU A 196 3.74 3.67 9.82
N ASP A 197 3.33 2.68 9.00
CA ASP A 197 2.17 2.80 8.11
C ASP A 197 0.89 2.27 8.77
N PHE A 198 0.98 1.23 9.60
CA PHE A 198 -0.18 0.60 10.24
C PHE A 198 -0.28 0.86 11.75
N GLY A 199 0.66 1.60 12.35
CA GLY A 199 0.62 1.99 13.76
C GLY A 199 0.74 0.83 14.76
N ILE A 200 1.30 -0.32 14.35
CA ILE A 200 1.38 -1.52 15.19
C ILE A 200 2.67 -1.52 15.99
N VAL A 201 2.56 -1.48 17.30
CA VAL A 201 3.71 -1.56 18.20
C VAL A 201 4.18 -3.01 18.35
N GLU A 202 5.48 -3.27 18.14
CA GLU A 202 6.10 -4.61 18.22
C GLU A 202 5.41 -5.67 17.34
N PRO A 203 5.30 -5.44 16.02
CA PRO A 203 4.53 -6.33 15.13
C PRO A 203 5.15 -7.72 15.05
N ARG A 204 4.29 -8.73 15.10
CA ARG A 204 4.61 -10.15 14.95
C ARG A 204 4.43 -10.57 13.50
N ILE A 205 5.46 -11.12 12.88
CA ILE A 205 5.46 -11.48 11.46
C ILE A 205 5.56 -13.01 11.32
N ALA A 206 4.58 -13.61 10.66
CA ALA A 206 4.68 -14.99 10.22
C ALA A 206 5.46 -15.09 8.91
N VAL A 207 6.48 -15.93 8.86
CA VAL A 207 7.24 -16.22 7.64
C VAL A 207 6.78 -17.58 7.09
N MET A 208 6.31 -17.60 5.85
CA MET A 208 5.88 -18.82 5.22
C MET A 208 7.08 -19.65 4.74
N ALA A 209 6.93 -20.95 4.76
CA ALA A 209 7.86 -21.87 4.10
C ALA A 209 7.73 -21.76 2.58
N LEU A 210 8.75 -22.17 1.85
CA LEU A 210 8.68 -22.30 0.39
C LEU A 210 8.04 -23.62 -0.01
N ASN A 211 8.50 -24.70 0.64
CA ASN A 211 8.14 -26.07 0.28
C ASN A 211 6.93 -26.60 1.10
N PRO A 212 6.20 -27.60 0.58
CA PRO A 212 5.17 -28.30 1.34
C PRO A 212 5.70 -28.83 2.68
N HIS A 213 4.86 -28.80 3.72
CA HIS A 213 5.21 -29.25 5.08
C HIS A 213 6.50 -28.60 5.65
N ALA A 214 6.81 -27.35 5.20
CA ALA A 214 8.03 -26.65 5.57
C ALA A 214 9.32 -27.47 5.30
N GLY A 215 9.34 -28.17 4.15
CA GLY A 215 10.47 -28.96 3.67
C GLY A 215 10.62 -30.34 4.33
N ASP A 216 9.76 -30.70 5.28
CA ASP A 216 9.76 -32.01 6.00
C ASP A 216 11.17 -32.46 6.41
N GLY A 217 11.86 -31.62 7.18
CA GLY A 217 13.23 -31.90 7.64
C GLY A 217 14.30 -31.93 6.55
N GLY A 218 14.01 -31.45 5.33
CA GLY A 218 14.89 -31.45 4.16
C GLY A 218 14.58 -32.55 3.13
N LEU A 219 13.52 -33.33 3.37
CA LEU A 219 13.06 -34.35 2.43
C LEU A 219 12.42 -33.76 1.17
N LEU A 220 11.69 -32.64 1.34
CA LEU A 220 10.96 -31.96 0.28
C LEU A 220 11.61 -30.62 -0.13
N GLY A 221 12.91 -30.48 0.07
CA GLY A 221 13.68 -29.28 -0.19
C GLY A 221 14.45 -28.82 1.05
N ARG A 222 15.49 -28.03 0.85
CA ARG A 222 16.39 -27.58 1.93
C ARG A 222 16.35 -26.08 2.17
N GLU A 223 15.57 -25.37 1.41
CA GLU A 223 15.48 -23.91 1.44
C GLU A 223 15.05 -23.39 2.83
N GLU A 224 14.20 -24.13 3.52
CA GLU A 224 13.80 -23.79 4.89
C GLU A 224 14.97 -23.88 5.87
N GLN A 225 15.83 -24.88 5.72
CA GLN A 225 16.95 -25.09 6.62
C GLN A 225 18.15 -24.19 6.27
N GLU A 226 18.42 -24.04 4.97
CA GLU A 226 19.62 -23.38 4.47
C GLU A 226 19.44 -21.86 4.26
N ILE A 227 18.21 -21.40 4.05
CA ILE A 227 17.92 -20.00 3.69
C ILE A 227 16.94 -19.36 4.66
N ILE A 228 15.69 -19.94 4.81
CA ILE A 228 14.59 -19.23 5.48
C ILE A 228 14.80 -19.17 6.98
N LYS A 229 15.11 -20.28 7.64
CA LYS A 229 15.40 -20.31 9.10
C LYS A 229 16.59 -19.41 9.47
N PRO A 230 17.74 -19.48 8.77
CA PRO A 230 18.83 -18.54 9.02
C PRO A 230 18.45 -17.07 8.85
N ALA A 231 17.57 -16.74 7.87
CA ALA A 231 17.07 -15.38 7.70
C ALA A 231 16.19 -14.93 8.88
N ILE A 232 15.29 -15.80 9.35
CA ILE A 232 14.43 -15.53 10.52
C ILE A 232 15.30 -15.29 11.77
N VAL A 233 16.29 -16.15 12.02
CA VAL A 233 17.20 -16.02 13.18
C VAL A 233 17.97 -14.71 13.12
N GLU A 234 18.51 -14.35 11.95
CA GLU A 234 19.22 -13.08 11.79
C GLU A 234 18.30 -11.86 12.01
N ALA A 235 17.10 -11.87 11.41
CA ALA A 235 16.13 -10.79 11.58
C ALA A 235 15.68 -10.66 13.05
N PHE A 236 15.45 -11.79 13.73
CA PHE A 236 15.11 -11.81 15.16
C PHE A 236 16.21 -11.21 16.02
N GLY A 237 17.48 -11.57 15.76
CA GLY A 237 18.64 -10.97 16.42
C GLY A 237 18.78 -9.46 16.22
N LYS A 238 18.14 -8.91 15.17
CA LYS A 238 18.06 -7.47 14.85
C LYS A 238 16.74 -6.83 15.32
N GLY A 239 15.96 -7.50 16.17
CA GLY A 239 14.73 -6.98 16.78
C GLY A 239 13.48 -7.10 15.93
N VAL A 240 13.47 -7.95 14.90
CA VAL A 240 12.25 -8.26 14.13
C VAL A 240 11.59 -9.50 14.71
N LEU A 241 10.38 -9.39 15.26
CA LEU A 241 9.63 -10.52 15.81
C LEU A 241 9.08 -11.39 14.65
N ALA A 242 9.98 -12.13 13.98
CA ALA A 242 9.67 -13.03 12.88
C ALA A 242 9.62 -14.47 13.40
N PHE A 243 8.59 -15.21 12.98
CA PHE A 243 8.29 -16.57 13.41
C PHE A 243 8.07 -17.49 12.21
N GLY A 244 8.48 -18.76 12.31
CA GLY A 244 8.32 -19.73 11.24
C GLY A 244 9.62 -20.52 10.96
N PRO A 245 9.81 -21.08 9.76
CA PRO A 245 8.88 -21.02 8.63
C PRO A 245 7.64 -21.91 8.86
N PHE A 246 6.47 -21.41 8.47
CA PHE A 246 5.20 -22.13 8.57
C PHE A 246 4.79 -22.70 7.22
N ALA A 247 4.32 -23.94 7.22
CA ALA A 247 3.64 -24.50 6.05
C ALA A 247 2.39 -23.64 5.73
N ALA A 248 2.23 -23.27 4.46
CA ALA A 248 1.19 -22.32 4.06
C ALA A 248 -0.23 -22.81 4.37
N ASP A 249 -0.52 -24.06 4.07
CA ASP A 249 -1.79 -24.69 4.36
C ASP A 249 -2.11 -24.70 5.87
N GLY A 250 -1.14 -25.08 6.71
CA GLY A 250 -1.29 -25.09 8.16
C GLY A 250 -1.47 -23.70 8.78
N LEU A 251 -0.84 -22.67 8.21
CA LEU A 251 -1.00 -21.30 8.69
C LEU A 251 -2.42 -20.78 8.46
N PHE A 252 -3.01 -21.07 7.31
CA PHE A 252 -4.34 -20.56 6.94
C PHE A 252 -5.48 -21.45 7.41
N ALA A 253 -5.36 -22.79 7.30
CA ALA A 253 -6.45 -23.73 7.57
C ALA A 253 -7.03 -23.65 9.00
N GLY A 254 -6.23 -23.35 9.99
CA GLY A 254 -6.67 -23.25 11.39
C GLY A 254 -6.88 -21.82 11.90
N GLY A 255 -6.91 -20.81 11.03
CA GLY A 255 -6.94 -19.40 11.45
C GLY A 255 -5.66 -18.94 12.14
N GLY A 256 -4.57 -19.68 11.98
CA GLY A 256 -3.28 -19.39 12.62
C GLY A 256 -2.72 -18.02 12.23
N TYR A 257 -3.06 -17.54 11.03
CA TYR A 257 -2.68 -16.22 10.51
C TYR A 257 -3.14 -15.07 11.41
N ALA A 258 -4.28 -15.20 12.08
CA ALA A 258 -4.83 -14.17 12.96
C ALA A 258 -3.98 -13.87 14.23
N LYS A 259 -2.95 -14.69 14.48
CA LYS A 259 -2.00 -14.49 15.59
C LYS A 259 -0.86 -13.53 15.23
N TYR A 260 -0.80 -13.10 13.98
CA TYR A 260 0.29 -12.29 13.43
C TYR A 260 -0.25 -11.01 12.81
N ASP A 261 0.53 -9.96 12.90
CA ASP A 261 0.19 -8.65 12.37
C ASP A 261 0.54 -8.51 10.88
N GLY A 262 1.51 -9.33 10.43
CA GLY A 262 1.92 -9.43 9.04
C GLY A 262 2.38 -10.84 8.68
N ILE A 263 2.27 -11.17 7.41
CA ILE A 263 2.73 -12.43 6.83
C ILE A 263 3.73 -12.11 5.74
N LEU A 264 4.89 -12.78 5.72
CA LEU A 264 5.82 -12.75 4.61
C LEU A 264 5.71 -14.04 3.82
N ALA A 265 5.15 -13.96 2.61
CA ALA A 265 5.04 -15.08 1.68
C ALA A 265 6.23 -15.11 0.72
N MET A 266 6.68 -16.31 0.35
CA MET A 266 7.85 -16.48 -0.51
C MET A 266 7.56 -16.13 -1.97
N TYR A 267 6.33 -16.36 -2.43
CA TYR A 267 5.94 -16.05 -3.82
C TYR A 267 4.48 -15.62 -3.92
N HIS A 268 4.14 -15.06 -5.07
CA HIS A 268 2.88 -14.37 -5.34
C HIS A 268 1.65 -15.20 -4.95
N ASP A 269 1.42 -16.38 -5.56
CA ASP A 269 0.18 -17.11 -5.36
C ASP A 269 0.09 -17.74 -3.97
N GLN A 270 1.23 -18.02 -3.33
CA GLN A 270 1.25 -18.48 -1.94
C GLN A 270 0.60 -17.47 -0.98
N GLY A 271 0.85 -16.20 -1.21
CA GLY A 271 0.28 -15.12 -0.39
C GLY A 271 -1.09 -14.68 -0.88
N LEU A 272 -1.26 -14.49 -2.20
CA LEU A 272 -2.43 -13.84 -2.74
C LEU A 272 -3.64 -14.74 -2.91
N ALA A 273 -3.48 -16.05 -3.16
CA ALA A 273 -4.63 -16.94 -3.24
C ALA A 273 -5.43 -16.97 -1.91
N PRO A 274 -4.80 -17.23 -0.75
CA PRO A 274 -5.53 -17.15 0.52
C PRO A 274 -5.95 -15.73 0.88
N PHE A 275 -5.14 -14.70 0.55
CA PHE A 275 -5.51 -13.30 0.80
C PHE A 275 -6.83 -12.95 0.10
N LYS A 276 -6.93 -13.17 -1.20
CA LYS A 276 -8.13 -12.82 -2.00
C LYS A 276 -9.35 -13.65 -1.62
N THR A 277 -9.14 -14.85 -1.11
CA THR A 277 -10.22 -15.69 -0.59
C THR A 277 -10.81 -15.14 0.71
N LEU A 278 -9.96 -14.60 1.59
CA LEU A 278 -10.36 -14.06 2.89
C LEU A 278 -10.77 -12.57 2.80
N SER A 279 -10.27 -11.85 1.82
CA SER A 279 -10.44 -10.40 1.68
C SER A 279 -10.58 -10.01 0.20
N PRO A 280 -11.76 -10.26 -0.42
CA PRO A 280 -11.99 -9.99 -1.84
C PRO A 280 -11.94 -8.48 -2.19
N ASP A 281 -12.15 -7.63 -1.21
CA ASP A 281 -12.11 -6.16 -1.27
C ASP A 281 -10.80 -5.57 -0.75
N GLY A 282 -9.73 -6.36 -0.78
CA GLY A 282 -8.40 -5.99 -0.31
C GLY A 282 -7.79 -4.80 -1.05
N VAL A 283 -6.71 -4.29 -0.47
CA VAL A 283 -5.97 -3.12 -0.95
C VAL A 283 -4.53 -3.53 -1.23
N ASN A 284 -4.00 -3.05 -2.35
CA ASN A 284 -2.57 -3.13 -2.64
C ASN A 284 -1.91 -1.83 -2.18
N PHE A 285 -1.09 -1.92 -1.14
CA PHE A 285 -0.26 -0.84 -0.63
C PHE A 285 1.19 -1.01 -1.11
N THR A 286 1.80 0.07 -1.56
CA THR A 286 3.23 0.10 -1.93
C THR A 286 4.04 0.68 -0.79
N ALA A 287 4.54 -0.18 0.09
CA ALA A 287 5.40 0.20 1.21
C ALA A 287 6.82 0.56 0.76
N GLY A 288 7.56 1.26 1.62
CA GLY A 288 8.98 1.60 1.40
C GLY A 288 9.23 2.79 0.49
N LEU A 289 8.18 3.44 -0.03
CA LEU A 289 8.28 4.70 -0.76
C LEU A 289 8.23 5.90 0.18
N SER A 290 8.80 7.03 -0.26
CA SER A 290 8.75 8.29 0.49
C SER A 290 7.33 8.86 0.63
N ALA A 291 6.44 8.52 -0.29
CA ALA A 291 5.04 8.94 -0.28
C ALA A 291 4.08 7.76 -0.22
N VAL A 292 2.83 8.03 0.16
CA VAL A 292 1.79 7.00 0.30
C VAL A 292 1.10 6.75 -1.02
N ARG A 293 1.09 5.48 -1.45
CA ARG A 293 0.30 5.04 -2.58
C ARG A 293 -0.44 3.76 -2.28
N THR A 294 -1.73 3.77 -2.52
CA THR A 294 -2.62 2.60 -2.46
C THR A 294 -3.32 2.37 -3.79
N SER A 295 -3.87 1.19 -3.98
CA SER A 295 -4.77 0.87 -5.10
C SER A 295 -5.73 -0.25 -4.72
N PRO A 296 -6.90 -0.34 -5.37
CA PRO A 296 -7.74 -1.52 -5.27
C PRO A 296 -7.01 -2.76 -5.79
N ASP A 297 -7.39 -3.93 -5.27
CA ASP A 297 -6.81 -5.23 -5.65
C ASP A 297 -7.59 -5.89 -6.80
N HIS A 298 -7.93 -5.12 -7.82
CA HIS A 298 -8.53 -5.62 -9.06
C HIS A 298 -7.89 -4.98 -10.28
N GLY A 299 -8.07 -5.60 -11.45
CA GLY A 299 -7.60 -5.08 -12.73
C GLY A 299 -8.64 -4.17 -13.41
N THR A 300 -8.42 -3.92 -14.69
CA THR A 300 -9.29 -3.08 -15.53
C THR A 300 -10.68 -3.66 -15.77
N ALA A 301 -10.85 -4.98 -15.60
CA ALA A 301 -12.11 -5.70 -15.73
C ALA A 301 -12.94 -5.27 -16.97
N PHE A 302 -12.29 -5.33 -18.12
CA PHE A 302 -12.88 -4.92 -19.39
C PHE A 302 -14.21 -5.61 -19.74
N ASP A 303 -14.41 -6.83 -19.24
CA ASP A 303 -15.61 -7.64 -19.45
C ASP A 303 -16.88 -7.03 -18.82
N ILE A 304 -16.73 -6.22 -17.76
CA ILE A 304 -17.84 -5.55 -17.07
C ILE A 304 -17.82 -4.03 -17.20
N ALA A 305 -16.82 -3.44 -17.88
CA ALA A 305 -16.68 -2.00 -18.03
C ALA A 305 -17.90 -1.37 -18.73
N GLY A 306 -18.41 -0.29 -18.16
CA GLY A 306 -19.58 0.43 -18.66
C GLY A 306 -20.92 -0.28 -18.48
N LYS A 307 -20.97 -1.35 -17.67
CA LYS A 307 -22.19 -2.15 -17.43
C LYS A 307 -22.82 -1.90 -16.05
N ASP A 308 -22.31 -0.95 -15.29
CA ASP A 308 -22.77 -0.63 -13.93
C ASP A 308 -22.71 -1.82 -12.94
N LYS A 309 -21.71 -2.71 -13.12
CA LYS A 309 -21.54 -3.93 -12.32
C LYS A 309 -20.34 -3.91 -11.39
N ALA A 310 -19.44 -2.94 -11.54
CA ALA A 310 -18.24 -2.88 -10.72
C ALA A 310 -18.57 -2.52 -9.27
N ASP A 311 -18.01 -3.30 -8.33
CA ASP A 311 -18.11 -3.03 -6.90
C ASP A 311 -17.03 -1.98 -6.50
N PRO A 312 -17.43 -0.84 -5.90
CA PRO A 312 -16.49 0.19 -5.47
C PRO A 312 -15.78 -0.12 -4.14
N GLN A 313 -16.07 -1.22 -3.47
CA GLN A 313 -15.61 -1.43 -2.09
C GLN A 313 -14.09 -1.43 -1.97
N SER A 314 -13.38 -2.13 -2.87
CA SER A 314 -11.90 -2.13 -2.88
C SER A 314 -11.31 -0.73 -3.13
N MET A 315 -11.97 0.11 -3.95
CA MET A 315 -11.57 1.51 -4.15
C MET A 315 -11.79 2.35 -2.89
N ARG A 316 -12.93 2.17 -2.19
CA ARG A 316 -13.18 2.85 -0.90
C ARG A 316 -12.14 2.44 0.14
N ASN A 317 -11.87 1.14 0.26
CA ASN A 317 -10.86 0.63 1.18
C ASN A 317 -9.47 1.18 0.84
N ALA A 318 -9.12 1.31 -0.44
CA ALA A 318 -7.85 1.92 -0.86
C ALA A 318 -7.75 3.40 -0.44
N ILE A 319 -8.85 4.15 -0.51
CA ILE A 319 -8.91 5.55 -0.06
C ILE A 319 -8.76 5.61 1.48
N TYR A 320 -9.51 4.81 2.22
CA TYR A 320 -9.42 4.78 3.70
C TYR A 320 -8.03 4.36 4.16
N THR A 321 -7.47 3.31 3.58
CA THR A 321 -6.10 2.87 3.87
C THR A 321 -5.07 3.98 3.59
N ALA A 322 -5.23 4.75 2.52
CA ALA A 322 -4.34 5.87 2.24
C ALA A 322 -4.43 6.96 3.31
N ILE A 323 -5.63 7.28 3.79
CA ILE A 323 -5.87 8.25 4.87
C ILE A 323 -5.19 7.77 6.16
N ASP A 324 -5.49 6.54 6.58
CA ASP A 324 -4.97 5.95 7.83
C ASP A 324 -3.42 5.91 7.82
N ILE A 325 -2.82 5.49 6.70
CA ILE A 325 -1.36 5.44 6.57
C ILE A 325 -0.74 6.85 6.67
N VAL A 326 -1.32 7.87 6.05
CA VAL A 326 -0.81 9.25 6.18
C VAL A 326 -0.89 9.72 7.63
N GLU A 327 -1.99 9.44 8.32
CA GLU A 327 -2.18 9.81 9.71
C GLU A 327 -1.20 9.07 10.64
N HIS A 328 -1.00 7.76 10.44
CA HIS A 328 -0.03 6.97 11.19
C HIS A 328 1.41 7.48 10.98
N ARG A 329 1.82 7.76 9.74
CA ARG A 329 3.14 8.33 9.45
C ARG A 329 3.35 9.67 10.12
N ARG A 330 2.33 10.53 10.14
CA ARG A 330 2.39 11.83 10.83
C ARG A 330 2.52 11.66 12.33
N ALA A 331 1.70 10.79 12.93
CA ALA A 331 1.76 10.48 14.34
C ALA A 331 3.12 9.87 14.72
N TRP A 332 3.63 8.93 13.93
CA TRP A 332 4.96 8.34 14.14
C TRP A 332 6.07 9.38 14.08
N ALA A 333 6.07 10.24 13.08
CA ALA A 333 7.05 11.31 12.94
C ALA A 333 7.00 12.30 14.12
N GLU A 334 5.82 12.59 14.67
CA GLU A 334 5.66 13.44 15.84
C GLU A 334 6.21 12.76 17.10
N TRP A 335 5.84 11.49 17.34
CA TRP A 335 6.27 10.75 18.54
C TRP A 335 7.77 10.46 18.56
N THR A 336 8.36 10.24 17.39
CA THR A 336 9.80 9.92 17.29
C THR A 336 10.70 11.13 17.09
N ARG A 337 10.14 12.34 16.99
CA ARG A 337 10.92 13.58 16.80
C ARG A 337 11.89 13.88 17.96
N ASN A 338 11.49 13.51 19.19
CA ASN A 338 12.32 13.71 20.38
C ASN A 338 12.22 12.50 21.32
N PRO A 339 12.82 11.36 20.95
CA PRO A 339 12.74 10.15 21.74
C PRO A 339 13.49 10.33 23.07
N LEU A 340 12.97 9.71 24.14
CA LEU A 340 13.68 9.62 25.40
C LEU A 340 15.04 8.95 25.17
N GLN A 341 16.10 9.59 25.65
CA GLN A 341 17.43 8.99 25.59
C GLN A 341 17.49 7.83 26.59
N HIS A 342 17.96 6.67 26.13
CA HIS A 342 18.31 5.57 27.03
C HIS A 342 19.51 6.00 27.88
N ALA A 343 19.28 6.23 29.16
CA ALA A 343 20.40 6.30 30.10
C ALA A 343 20.96 4.88 30.26
N GLU A 344 22.22 4.67 29.92
CA GLU A 344 22.92 3.46 30.31
C GLU A 344 22.91 3.39 31.84
N ARG A 345 22.21 2.42 32.44
CA ARG A 345 22.36 2.12 33.83
C ARG A 345 23.80 1.60 34.02
N GLU A 346 24.63 2.37 34.69
CA GLU A 346 25.92 1.85 35.19
C GLU A 346 25.63 0.57 35.98
N ARG A 347 26.00 -0.57 35.40
CA ARG A 347 25.95 -1.86 36.12
C ARG A 347 27.04 -1.82 37.18
N GLY A 348 26.69 -1.52 38.43
CA GLY A 348 27.62 -1.69 39.54
C GLY A 348 27.63 -0.61 40.61
N GLY A 349 26.82 0.40 40.56
CA GLY A 349 26.64 1.32 41.70
C GLY A 349 25.94 0.59 42.85
N ARG A 350 26.56 0.51 44.04
CA ARG A 350 25.84 0.15 45.28
C ARG A 350 24.65 1.12 45.39
N ASP A 351 23.48 0.60 45.78
CA ASP A 351 22.36 1.45 46.18
C ASP A 351 22.87 2.43 47.26
N VAL A 352 22.91 3.71 46.89
CA VAL A 352 23.31 4.77 47.82
C VAL A 352 22.14 4.98 48.78
N SER A 353 22.33 4.74 50.03
CA SER A 353 21.34 5.03 51.07
C SER A 353 20.98 6.52 51.01
N VAL A 354 19.70 6.85 51.26
CA VAL A 354 19.23 8.25 51.34
C VAL A 354 20.09 9.09 52.33
N ARG A 355 20.76 8.43 53.29
CA ARG A 355 21.66 9.08 54.23
C ARG A 355 23.00 9.47 53.64
N ASP A 356 23.37 8.91 52.50
CA ASP A 356 24.65 9.15 51.82
C ASP A 356 24.50 10.13 50.64
N LEU A 357 23.30 10.70 50.43
CA LEU A 357 23.08 11.77 49.46
C LEU A 357 23.64 13.09 50.01
N PRO A 358 24.35 13.89 49.20
CA PRO A 358 24.81 15.22 49.61
C PRO A 358 23.62 16.07 50.04
N GLN A 359 23.67 16.58 51.25
CA GLN A 359 22.66 17.52 51.73
C GLN A 359 22.88 18.83 50.99
N THR A 360 21.85 19.27 50.24
CA THR A 360 21.82 20.61 49.65
C THR A 360 21.87 21.64 50.77
N GLU A 361 22.95 22.42 50.83
CA GLU A 361 23.03 23.58 51.73
C GLU A 361 21.83 24.49 51.47
N LYS A 362 21.07 24.77 52.51
CA LYS A 362 20.05 25.80 52.48
C LYS A 362 20.77 27.13 52.38
N GLU A 363 20.61 27.81 51.26
CA GLU A 363 20.91 29.23 51.18
C GLU A 363 19.97 29.99 52.12
N ASP A 364 20.56 30.69 53.08
CA ASP A 364 19.90 31.65 53.97
C ASP A 364 19.55 32.95 53.21
#